data_328cf542514369419f04667e1ec1688c
#
_entry.id   328cf542514369419f04667e1ec1688c
#
_cell.length_a   1.000
_cell.length_b   1.000
_cell.length_c   1.000
_cell.angle_alpha   90.00
_cell.angle_beta   90.00
_cell.angle_gamma   90.00
#
_symmetry.space_group_name_H-M   'P 1'
#
loop_
_entity.id
_entity.type
_entity.pdbx_description
1 polymer ?
#
loop_
_entity_poly.entity_id
_entity_poly.type
_entity_poly.pdbx_seq_one_letter_code
_entity_poly.pdbx_strand_id
1 'polypeptide(L)'
;LSLSIPIYDWGMSRGRVKMAEAEARLARTELEQEETKFLQDIRIKVMQFNNQARQCNISAKALQVAEERYDITKKRFQNGGITVTDLNTAQKELDSASEQYINQLRTFWNAYFELRKLSLYDFISKRDISAEFDKIVEK
;
A
#
# COMPACT_ATOMS: atom_id res chain seq x y z
N LEU A 1 -57.85 16.18 -19.03
CA LEU A 1 -57.22 15.14 -18.16
C LEU A 1 -57.67 13.78 -18.69
N SER A 2 -56.78 13.07 -19.43
CA SER A 2 -57.04 11.70 -19.87
C SER A 2 -56.36 10.75 -18.92
N LEU A 3 -57.16 9.95 -18.20
CA LEU A 3 -56.65 8.89 -17.32
C LEU A 3 -56.70 7.57 -18.10
N SER A 4 -55.55 7.05 -18.51
CA SER A 4 -55.43 5.75 -19.16
C SER A 4 -55.10 4.70 -18.11
N ILE A 5 -56.13 3.91 -17.71
CA ILE A 5 -55.95 2.77 -16.79
C ILE A 5 -55.90 1.52 -17.65
N PRO A 6 -54.75 0.81 -17.76
CA PRO A 6 -54.67 -0.45 -18.47
C PRO A 6 -55.40 -1.52 -17.67
N ILE A 7 -56.60 -1.94 -18.12
CA ILE A 7 -57.44 -2.93 -17.43
C ILE A 7 -56.94 -4.36 -17.64
N TYR A 8 -56.10 -4.62 -18.65
CA TYR A 8 -55.58 -5.95 -18.98
C TYR A 8 -54.14 -5.86 -19.46
N ASP A 9 -53.18 -6.26 -18.61
CA ASP A 9 -51.77 -6.09 -18.83
C ASP A 9 -51.03 -7.42 -19.09
N TRP A 10 -51.78 -8.53 -19.41
CA TRP A 10 -51.28 -9.88 -19.75
C TRP A 10 -50.03 -10.30 -18.96
N GLY A 11 -49.91 -9.90 -17.66
CA GLY A 11 -48.80 -10.24 -16.81
C GLY A 11 -47.54 -9.34 -16.99
N MET A 12 -47.53 -8.32 -17.85
CA MET A 12 -46.41 -7.39 -18.06
C MET A 12 -46.05 -6.63 -16.79
N SER A 13 -47.01 -6.21 -15.98
CA SER A 13 -46.77 -5.55 -14.68
C SER A 13 -46.06 -6.49 -13.69
N ARG A 14 -46.45 -7.76 -13.63
CA ARG A 14 -45.77 -8.79 -12.81
C ARG A 14 -44.35 -9.05 -13.33
N GLY A 15 -44.15 -9.03 -14.65
CA GLY A 15 -42.82 -9.15 -15.26
C GLY A 15 -41.90 -7.98 -14.87
N ARG A 16 -42.41 -6.74 -14.93
CA ARG A 16 -41.66 -5.54 -14.50
C ARG A 16 -41.30 -5.56 -13.02
N VAL A 17 -42.24 -5.98 -12.15
CA VAL A 17 -41.94 -6.13 -10.71
C VAL A 17 -40.84 -7.17 -10.48
N LYS A 18 -40.92 -8.34 -11.14
CA LYS A 18 -39.88 -9.37 -11.02
C LYS A 18 -38.51 -8.91 -11.57
N MET A 19 -38.48 -8.13 -12.64
CA MET A 19 -37.26 -7.52 -13.15
C MET A 19 -36.68 -6.53 -12.14
N ALA A 20 -37.48 -5.61 -11.59
CA ALA A 20 -37.02 -4.67 -10.57
C ALA A 20 -36.54 -5.37 -9.29
N GLU A 21 -37.20 -6.45 -8.87
CA GLU A 21 -36.72 -7.27 -7.74
C GLU A 21 -35.41 -7.99 -8.06
N ALA A 22 -35.23 -8.47 -9.30
CA ALA A 22 -33.99 -9.10 -9.73
C ALA A 22 -32.83 -8.10 -9.80
N GLU A 23 -33.07 -6.89 -10.33
CA GLU A 23 -32.13 -5.79 -10.34
C GLU A 23 -31.73 -5.34 -8.93
N ALA A 24 -32.70 -5.22 -8.03
CA ALA A 24 -32.42 -4.90 -6.62
C ALA A 24 -31.59 -6.00 -5.92
N ARG A 25 -31.85 -7.28 -6.24
CA ARG A 25 -31.02 -8.38 -5.72
C ARG A 25 -29.60 -8.35 -6.29
N LEU A 26 -29.48 -8.10 -7.60
CA LEU A 26 -28.18 -7.97 -8.26
C LEU A 26 -27.37 -6.86 -7.60
N ALA A 27 -27.94 -5.66 -7.45
CA ALA A 27 -27.29 -4.52 -6.82
C ALA A 27 -26.82 -4.82 -5.38
N ARG A 28 -27.64 -5.56 -4.60
CA ARG A 28 -27.22 -6.00 -3.26
C ARG A 28 -26.05 -6.97 -3.30
N THR A 29 -26.07 -7.94 -4.20
CA THR A 29 -24.97 -8.91 -4.35
C THR A 29 -23.70 -8.23 -4.81
N GLU A 30 -23.78 -7.26 -5.72
CA GLU A 30 -22.66 -6.45 -6.15
C GLU A 30 -22.04 -5.67 -4.97
N LEU A 31 -22.89 -5.03 -4.15
CA LEU A 31 -22.43 -4.32 -2.96
C LEU A 31 -21.71 -5.26 -1.96
N GLU A 32 -22.29 -6.42 -1.67
CA GLU A 32 -21.66 -7.42 -0.78
C GLU A 32 -20.31 -7.91 -1.33
N GLN A 33 -20.20 -8.07 -2.66
CA GLN A 33 -18.95 -8.44 -3.32
C GLN A 33 -17.91 -7.31 -3.22
N GLU A 34 -18.32 -6.06 -3.42
CA GLU A 34 -17.43 -4.91 -3.30
C GLU A 34 -16.93 -4.73 -1.87
N GLU A 35 -17.79 -4.88 -0.86
CA GLU A 35 -17.38 -4.87 0.55
C GLU A 35 -16.37 -5.97 0.85
N THR A 36 -16.62 -7.18 0.35
CA THR A 36 -15.70 -8.32 0.53
C THR A 36 -14.34 -8.05 -0.12
N LYS A 37 -14.32 -7.54 -1.35
CA LYS A 37 -13.10 -7.16 -2.05
C LYS A 37 -12.35 -6.08 -1.29
N PHE A 38 -13.05 -5.04 -0.83
CA PHE A 38 -12.44 -3.95 -0.07
C PHE A 38 -11.75 -4.45 1.20
N LEU A 39 -12.40 -5.35 1.96
CA LEU A 39 -11.81 -5.95 3.15
C LEU A 39 -10.58 -6.83 2.82
N GLN A 40 -10.64 -7.56 1.71
CA GLN A 40 -9.49 -8.35 1.23
C GLN A 40 -8.32 -7.44 0.82
N ASP A 41 -8.59 -6.35 0.10
CA ASP A 41 -7.58 -5.39 -0.32
C ASP A 41 -6.88 -4.73 0.88
N ILE A 42 -7.65 -4.34 1.90
CA ILE A 42 -7.06 -3.82 3.16
C ILE A 42 -6.13 -4.86 3.79
N ARG A 43 -6.56 -6.13 3.91
CA ARG A 43 -5.71 -7.19 4.49
C ARG A 43 -4.42 -7.39 3.71
N ILE A 44 -4.51 -7.40 2.38
CA ILE A 44 -3.34 -7.51 1.50
C ILE A 44 -2.40 -6.32 1.70
N LYS A 45 -2.92 -5.09 1.74
CA LYS A 45 -2.13 -3.86 1.95
C LYS A 45 -1.43 -3.86 3.32
N VAL A 46 -2.10 -4.27 4.37
CA VAL A 46 -1.49 -4.41 5.71
C VAL A 46 -0.37 -5.46 5.70
N MET A 47 -0.60 -6.60 5.06
CA MET A 47 0.42 -7.64 4.93
C MET A 47 1.63 -7.16 4.12
N GLN A 48 1.40 -6.46 3.02
CA GLN A 48 2.45 -5.84 2.21
C GLN A 48 3.26 -4.82 3.01
N PHE A 49 2.60 -3.94 3.76
CA PHE A 49 3.25 -2.96 4.63
C PHE A 49 4.16 -3.64 5.66
N ASN A 50 3.65 -4.66 6.36
CA ASN A 50 4.42 -5.40 7.35
C ASN A 50 5.63 -6.12 6.73
N ASN A 51 5.49 -6.61 5.49
CA ASN A 51 6.59 -7.22 4.76
C ASN A 51 7.64 -6.17 4.35
N GLN A 52 7.22 -5.01 3.87
CA GLN A 52 8.12 -3.91 3.52
C GLN A 52 8.88 -3.37 4.73
N ALA A 53 8.24 -3.26 5.89
CA ALA A 53 8.90 -2.89 7.14
C ALA A 53 10.04 -3.86 7.49
N ARG A 54 9.81 -5.17 7.33
CA ARG A 54 10.86 -6.19 7.53
C ARG A 54 11.99 -6.07 6.50
N GLN A 55 11.65 -5.90 5.21
CA GLN A 55 12.65 -5.73 4.15
C GLN A 55 13.51 -4.49 4.37
N CYS A 56 12.91 -3.37 4.80
CA CYS A 56 13.62 -2.16 5.14
C CYS A 56 14.62 -2.40 6.30
N ASN A 57 14.21 -3.12 7.34
CA ASN A 57 15.09 -3.47 8.45
C ASN A 57 16.24 -4.41 8.03
N ILE A 58 15.99 -5.36 7.14
CA ILE A 58 17.03 -6.26 6.61
C ILE A 58 18.04 -5.46 5.78
N SER A 59 17.57 -4.59 4.89
CA SER A 59 18.46 -3.76 4.06
C SER A 59 19.25 -2.74 4.88
N ALA A 60 18.68 -2.19 5.97
CA ALA A 60 19.41 -1.34 6.90
C ALA A 60 20.57 -2.09 7.58
N LYS A 61 20.34 -3.34 8.02
CA LYS A 61 21.40 -4.18 8.59
C LYS A 61 22.46 -4.57 7.57
N ALA A 62 22.04 -4.85 6.32
CA ALA A 62 22.96 -5.15 5.24
C ALA A 62 23.86 -3.95 4.93
N LEU A 63 23.31 -2.73 4.91
CA LEU A 63 24.07 -1.50 4.78
C LEU A 63 25.10 -1.35 5.91
N GLN A 64 24.69 -1.52 7.15
CA GLN A 64 25.60 -1.44 8.31
C GLN A 64 26.77 -2.42 8.17
N VAL A 65 26.52 -3.66 7.78
CA VAL A 65 27.57 -4.67 7.58
C VAL A 65 28.51 -4.28 6.43
N ALA A 66 27.96 -3.71 5.36
CA ALA A 66 28.77 -3.24 4.24
C ALA A 66 29.66 -2.04 4.63
N GLU A 67 29.15 -1.11 5.44
CA GLU A 67 29.92 0.01 6.01
C GLU A 67 31.09 -0.49 6.89
N GLU A 68 30.80 -1.39 7.83
CA GLU A 68 31.83 -1.99 8.70
C GLU A 68 32.88 -2.72 7.88
N ARG A 69 32.48 -3.49 6.87
CA ARG A 69 33.38 -4.20 5.97
C ARG A 69 34.27 -3.24 5.18
N TYR A 70 33.71 -2.18 4.64
CA TYR A 70 34.46 -1.15 3.91
C TYR A 70 35.49 -0.48 4.82
N ASP A 71 35.12 -0.10 6.03
CA ASP A 71 36.02 0.54 7.00
C ASP A 71 37.19 -0.38 7.40
N ILE A 72 36.91 -1.67 7.64
CA ILE A 72 37.97 -2.66 7.93
C ILE A 72 38.89 -2.81 6.71
N THR A 73 38.33 -2.91 5.52
CA THR A 73 39.09 -3.08 4.26
C THR A 73 39.95 -1.85 4.01
N LYS A 74 39.42 -0.65 4.21
CA LYS A 74 40.17 0.63 4.10
C LYS A 74 41.36 0.69 5.06
N LYS A 75 41.17 0.31 6.32
CA LYS A 75 42.26 0.24 7.31
C LYS A 75 43.34 -0.78 6.92
N ARG A 76 42.95 -1.95 6.39
CA ARG A 76 43.91 -2.96 5.89
C ARG A 76 44.67 -2.48 4.67
N PHE A 77 44.01 -1.76 3.75
CA PHE A 77 44.67 -1.16 2.59
C PHE A 77 45.72 -0.13 3.01
N GLN A 78 45.41 0.75 3.97
CA GLN A 78 46.35 1.74 4.50
C GLN A 78 47.60 1.10 5.14
N ASN A 79 47.44 -0.09 5.70
CA ASN A 79 48.52 -0.87 6.29
C ASN A 79 49.27 -1.77 5.28
N GLY A 80 48.94 -1.67 3.98
CA GLY A 80 49.57 -2.46 2.92
C GLY A 80 49.17 -3.93 2.87
N GLY A 81 48.10 -4.36 3.62
CA GLY A 81 47.71 -5.76 3.76
C GLY A 81 46.76 -6.30 2.67
N ILE A 82 46.28 -5.44 1.74
CA ILE A 82 45.32 -5.82 0.69
C ILE A 82 45.56 -4.98 -0.58
N THR A 83 44.96 -5.40 -1.69
CA THR A 83 45.08 -4.73 -2.99
C THR A 83 44.04 -3.61 -3.16
N VAL A 84 44.30 -2.68 -4.11
CA VAL A 84 43.32 -1.67 -4.55
C VAL A 84 42.04 -2.32 -5.07
N THR A 85 42.14 -3.49 -5.69
CA THR A 85 40.99 -4.23 -6.21
C THR A 85 40.03 -4.66 -5.07
N ASP A 86 40.61 -5.11 -3.92
CA ASP A 86 39.81 -5.50 -2.75
C ASP A 86 39.08 -4.29 -2.16
N LEU A 87 39.73 -3.13 -2.08
CA LEU A 87 39.14 -1.89 -1.63
C LEU A 87 38.00 -1.43 -2.56
N ASN A 88 38.25 -1.47 -3.88
CA ASN A 88 37.20 -1.12 -4.87
C ASN A 88 36.01 -2.07 -4.81
N THR A 89 36.23 -3.36 -4.52
CA THR A 89 35.17 -4.33 -4.36
C THR A 89 34.30 -4.00 -3.12
N ALA A 90 34.95 -3.72 -1.99
CA ALA A 90 34.24 -3.33 -0.77
C ALA A 90 33.46 -2.01 -0.94
N GLN A 91 34.00 -1.05 -1.72
CA GLN A 91 33.29 0.19 -2.05
C GLN A 91 32.04 -0.08 -2.89
N LYS A 92 32.13 -0.91 -3.92
CA LYS A 92 30.97 -1.28 -4.76
C LYS A 92 29.89 -2.01 -3.97
N GLU A 93 30.29 -2.87 -3.03
CA GLU A 93 29.35 -3.56 -2.13
C GLU A 93 28.62 -2.57 -1.22
N LEU A 94 29.34 -1.57 -0.67
CA LEU A 94 28.75 -0.50 0.13
C LEU A 94 27.76 0.34 -0.69
N ASP A 95 28.16 0.76 -1.90
CA ASP A 95 27.31 1.56 -2.79
C ASP A 95 26.02 0.78 -3.14
N SER A 96 26.16 -0.51 -3.48
CA SER A 96 25.01 -1.39 -3.78
C SER A 96 24.07 -1.57 -2.57
N ALA A 97 24.63 -1.78 -1.37
CA ALA A 97 23.84 -1.91 -0.15
C ALA A 97 23.11 -0.60 0.20
N SER A 98 23.76 0.53 0.00
CA SER A 98 23.17 1.86 0.17
C SER A 98 22.00 2.11 -0.79
N GLU A 99 22.19 1.80 -2.06
CA GLU A 99 21.14 1.91 -3.08
C GLU A 99 19.95 1.00 -2.74
N GLN A 100 20.20 -0.25 -2.35
CA GLN A 100 19.15 -1.17 -1.94
C GLN A 100 18.36 -0.65 -0.72
N TYR A 101 19.04 -0.12 0.29
CA TYR A 101 18.38 0.44 1.46
C TYR A 101 17.48 1.63 1.08
N ILE A 102 17.97 2.56 0.27
CA ILE A 102 17.20 3.73 -0.20
C ILE A 102 15.95 3.27 -0.96
N ASN A 103 16.07 2.27 -1.84
CA ASN A 103 14.96 1.72 -2.61
C ASN A 103 13.92 1.03 -1.70
N GLN A 104 14.37 0.26 -0.69
CA GLN A 104 13.47 -0.36 0.28
C GLN A 104 12.77 0.68 1.17
N LEU A 105 13.48 1.72 1.58
CA LEU A 105 12.92 2.82 2.35
C LEU A 105 11.84 3.57 1.55
N ARG A 106 12.09 3.84 0.27
CA ARG A 106 11.10 4.44 -0.63
C ARG A 106 9.86 3.57 -0.77
N THR A 107 10.03 2.25 -0.96
CA THR A 107 8.93 1.31 -1.08
C THR A 107 8.12 1.22 0.22
N PHE A 108 8.79 1.23 1.37
CA PHE A 108 8.15 1.29 2.68
C PHE A 108 7.26 2.53 2.84
N TRP A 109 7.78 3.72 2.51
CA TRP A 109 7.01 4.95 2.60
C TRP A 109 5.83 4.98 1.63
N ASN A 110 5.98 4.45 0.43
CA ASN A 110 4.88 4.32 -0.51
C ASN A 110 3.76 3.42 0.06
N ALA A 111 4.12 2.26 0.62
CA ALA A 111 3.15 1.36 1.26
C ALA A 111 2.48 2.01 2.48
N TYR A 112 3.22 2.80 3.28
CA TYR A 112 2.69 3.58 4.40
C TYR A 112 1.64 4.59 3.94
N PHE A 113 1.95 5.40 2.91
CA PHE A 113 1.02 6.42 2.40
C PHE A 113 -0.21 5.80 1.73
N GLU A 114 -0.06 4.66 1.06
CA GLU A 114 -1.22 3.91 0.55
C GLU A 114 -2.14 3.44 1.68
N LEU A 115 -1.59 2.88 2.73
CA LEU A 115 -2.37 2.43 3.89
C LEU A 115 -3.03 3.63 4.60
N ARG A 116 -2.30 4.74 4.78
CA ARG A 116 -2.81 5.99 5.33
C ARG A 116 -3.99 6.55 4.51
N LYS A 117 -3.88 6.51 3.18
CA LYS A 117 -4.94 6.95 2.26
C LYS A 117 -6.20 6.08 2.37
N LEU A 118 -6.03 4.77 2.49
CA LEU A 118 -7.17 3.84 2.58
C LEU A 118 -7.89 3.92 3.92
N SER A 119 -7.13 4.10 5.02
CA SER A 119 -7.69 4.15 6.37
C SER A 119 -8.14 5.53 6.80
N LEU A 120 -7.73 6.60 6.08
CA LEU A 120 -7.87 8.00 6.49
C LEU A 120 -7.34 8.26 7.91
N TYR A 121 -6.34 7.46 8.32
CA TYR A 121 -5.72 7.51 9.65
C TYR A 121 -4.22 7.69 9.55
N ASP A 122 -3.67 8.63 10.32
CA ASP A 122 -2.23 8.82 10.44
C ASP A 122 -1.68 7.98 11.59
N PHE A 123 -0.97 6.89 11.25
CA PHE A 123 -0.41 5.95 12.23
C PHE A 123 0.75 6.55 13.04
N ILE A 124 1.43 7.58 12.53
CA ILE A 124 2.52 8.26 13.23
C ILE A 124 1.96 9.23 14.27
N SER A 125 1.04 10.11 13.83
CA SER A 125 0.40 11.10 14.72
C SER A 125 -0.76 10.54 15.52
N LYS A 126 -1.18 9.29 15.25
CA LYS A 126 -2.29 8.57 15.89
C LYS A 126 -3.61 9.36 15.90
N ARG A 127 -3.97 9.95 14.75
CA ARG A 127 -5.18 10.77 14.60
C ARG A 127 -5.85 10.53 13.25
N ASP A 128 -7.15 10.78 13.18
CA ASP A 128 -7.92 10.74 11.95
C ASP A 128 -7.61 11.95 11.06
N ILE A 129 -7.41 11.69 9.77
CA ILE A 129 -7.11 12.74 8.77
C ILE A 129 -8.38 13.49 8.39
N SER A 130 -9.57 12.83 8.44
CA SER A 130 -10.87 13.44 8.17
C SER A 130 -11.15 14.65 9.09
N ALA A 131 -10.74 14.57 10.35
CA ALA A 131 -10.92 15.65 11.31
C ALA A 131 -10.09 16.95 10.99
N GLU A 132 -9.07 16.84 10.15
CA GLU A 132 -8.31 18.02 9.68
C GLU A 132 -8.96 18.69 8.47
N PHE A 133 -9.62 17.90 7.61
CA PHE A 133 -10.31 18.43 6.43
C PHE A 133 -11.48 19.32 6.81
N ASP A 134 -12.27 18.91 7.79
CA ASP A 134 -13.41 19.69 8.29
C ASP A 134 -12.99 21.06 8.86
N LYS A 135 -11.84 21.12 9.52
CA LYS A 135 -11.26 22.38 10.02
C LYS A 135 -10.73 23.33 8.93
N ILE A 136 -10.44 22.81 7.73
CA ILE A 136 -9.97 23.63 6.60
C ILE A 136 -11.15 24.20 5.82
N VAL A 137 -12.28 23.47 5.77
CA VAL A 137 -13.49 23.88 5.04
C VAL A 137 -14.32 24.89 5.84
N GLU A 138 -14.22 24.92 7.17
CA GLU A 138 -14.92 25.87 8.06
C GLU A 138 -14.23 27.23 8.21
N LYS A 139 -13.13 27.52 7.49
CA LYS A 139 -12.46 28.81 7.42
C LYS A 139 -12.71 29.51 6.09
#